data_25e7e164e584fbe27be151cde0197eb7
#
_entry.id   25e7e164e584fbe27be151cde0197eb7
#
_cell.length_a   1.000
_cell.length_b   1.000
_cell.length_c   1.000
_cell.angle_alpha   90.00
_cell.angle_beta   90.00
_cell.angle_gamma   90.00
#
_symmetry.space_group_name_H-M   'P 1'
#
loop_
_entity.id
_entity.type
_entity.pdbx_description
1 polymer ?
#
loop_
_entity_poly.entity_id
_entity_poly.type
_entity_poly.pdbx_seq_one_letter_code
_entity_poly.pdbx_strand_id
1 'polypeptide(L)'
;GRFRHGFLSLLRLTLTKRASAIEQVEREVAAQFEKLRAHAVSIDHVDSHRHVHMIPAIFDVIVRLARHYGCPAIRISHEPLRAVQALTRPSQLPLLANNLPKKVVLSLLALRNRRRTPCLGSPSRVYGILGSGKMDLGRVVDAIQAAGSAASEIITHPGGCDPDLDGTLSRTDRQFLRSPNRGIEFEALVNPHARAALDRANVAPARYQDLGAARDAVDDLRVAPRITWKSARIGKLPR
;
A
#
# COMPACT_ATOMS: atom_id res chain seq x y z
N GLY A 1 7.22 -22.37 -5.98
CA GLY A 1 8.24 -21.39 -6.36
C GLY A 1 8.51 -20.40 -5.23
N ARG A 2 9.71 -19.86 -5.17
CA ARG A 2 10.07 -18.84 -4.18
C ARG A 2 10.48 -17.57 -4.90
N PHE A 3 9.98 -16.42 -4.45
CA PHE A 3 10.48 -15.13 -4.91
C PHE A 3 11.90 -14.91 -4.38
N ARG A 4 12.89 -14.91 -5.29
CA ARG A 4 14.31 -14.83 -4.94
C ARG A 4 14.87 -13.41 -4.96
N HIS A 5 14.12 -12.47 -5.55
CA HIS A 5 14.63 -11.14 -5.89
C HIS A 5 13.91 -10.04 -5.09
N GLY A 6 14.68 -9.22 -4.40
CA GLY A 6 14.20 -7.98 -3.81
C GLY A 6 14.20 -6.83 -4.83
N PHE A 7 13.77 -5.63 -4.40
CA PHE A 7 13.59 -4.45 -5.25
C PHE A 7 14.82 -4.13 -6.13
N LEU A 8 16.00 -3.99 -5.52
CA LEU A 8 17.22 -3.63 -6.27
C LEU A 8 17.65 -4.73 -7.26
N SER A 9 17.49 -6.00 -6.88
CA SER A 9 17.79 -7.12 -7.76
C SER A 9 16.86 -7.16 -8.96
N LEU A 10 15.55 -6.96 -8.75
CA LEU A 10 14.58 -6.85 -9.85
C LEU A 10 14.83 -5.64 -10.74
N LEU A 11 15.13 -4.49 -10.14
CA LEU A 11 15.51 -3.30 -10.91
C LEU A 11 16.72 -3.59 -11.81
N ARG A 12 17.79 -4.18 -11.27
CA ARG A 12 18.96 -4.58 -12.05
C ARG A 12 18.61 -5.56 -13.17
N LEU A 13 17.85 -6.61 -12.86
CA LEU A 13 17.46 -7.62 -13.86
C LEU A 13 16.65 -7.02 -15.00
N THR A 14 15.70 -6.14 -14.70
CA THR A 14 14.90 -5.46 -15.72
C THR A 14 15.70 -4.49 -16.57
N LEU A 15 16.85 -3.99 -16.09
CA LEU A 15 17.76 -3.15 -16.84
C LEU A 15 18.76 -3.97 -17.70
N THR A 16 19.30 -5.08 -17.17
CA THR A 16 20.37 -5.84 -17.81
C THR A 16 19.88 -7.03 -18.65
N LYS A 17 18.84 -7.74 -18.20
CA LYS A 17 18.23 -8.89 -18.88
C LYS A 17 16.76 -8.61 -19.20
N ARG A 18 16.51 -7.48 -19.82
CA ARG A 18 15.18 -6.87 -19.93
C ARG A 18 14.12 -7.82 -20.47
N ALA A 19 14.33 -8.44 -21.62
CA ALA A 19 13.30 -9.27 -22.25
C ALA A 19 12.92 -10.47 -21.39
N SER A 20 13.89 -11.29 -20.99
CA SER A 20 13.66 -12.48 -20.19
C SER A 20 13.08 -12.17 -18.80
N ALA A 21 13.58 -11.12 -18.13
CA ALA A 21 13.07 -10.72 -16.82
C ALA A 21 11.63 -10.22 -16.90
N ILE A 22 11.30 -9.42 -17.92
CA ILE A 22 9.95 -8.90 -18.11
C ILE A 22 8.96 -10.02 -18.43
N GLU A 23 9.34 -10.96 -19.31
CA GLU A 23 8.50 -12.11 -19.64
C GLU A 23 8.21 -13.00 -18.43
N GLN A 24 9.19 -13.22 -17.54
CA GLN A 24 8.98 -13.96 -16.29
C GLN A 24 8.03 -13.22 -15.34
N VAL A 25 8.21 -11.90 -15.18
CA VAL A 25 7.31 -11.06 -14.37
C VAL A 25 5.90 -11.09 -14.95
N GLU A 26 5.74 -10.97 -16.26
CA GLU A 26 4.44 -10.99 -16.90
C GLU A 26 3.71 -12.33 -16.69
N ARG A 27 4.39 -13.44 -16.89
CA ARG A 27 3.83 -14.79 -16.64
C ARG A 27 3.42 -14.95 -15.17
N GLU A 28 4.24 -14.51 -14.23
CA GLU A 28 3.96 -14.62 -12.80
C GLU A 28 2.73 -13.76 -12.42
N VAL A 29 2.71 -12.50 -12.82
CA VAL A 29 1.61 -11.58 -12.49
C VAL A 29 0.30 -12.05 -13.17
N ALA A 30 0.36 -12.48 -14.42
CA ALA A 30 -0.81 -13.05 -15.10
C ALA A 30 -1.35 -14.29 -14.38
N ALA A 31 -0.46 -15.20 -13.93
CA ALA A 31 -0.86 -16.38 -13.17
C ALA A 31 -1.54 -16.02 -11.82
N GLN A 32 -1.11 -14.93 -11.17
CA GLN A 32 -1.78 -14.43 -9.96
C GLN A 32 -3.19 -13.91 -10.27
N PHE A 33 -3.37 -13.13 -11.33
CA PHE A 33 -4.70 -12.69 -11.78
C PHE A 33 -5.62 -13.87 -12.10
N GLU A 34 -5.13 -14.84 -12.88
CA GLU A 34 -5.90 -16.04 -13.25
C GLU A 34 -6.29 -16.87 -12.02
N LYS A 35 -5.39 -17.01 -11.05
CA LYS A 35 -5.69 -17.72 -9.81
C LYS A 35 -6.80 -17.05 -9.03
N LEU A 36 -6.77 -15.73 -8.87
CA LEU A 36 -7.83 -14.98 -8.17
C LEU A 36 -9.16 -15.10 -8.92
N ARG A 37 -9.14 -14.96 -10.24
CA ARG A 37 -10.31 -15.11 -11.10
C ARG A 37 -10.92 -16.51 -11.01
N ALA A 38 -10.11 -17.56 -11.02
CA ALA A 38 -10.57 -18.94 -10.88
C ALA A 38 -11.26 -19.21 -9.54
N HIS A 39 -10.97 -18.39 -8.50
CA HIS A 39 -11.64 -18.44 -7.19
C HIS A 39 -12.75 -17.40 -7.05
N ALA A 40 -13.20 -16.79 -8.14
CA ALA A 40 -14.23 -15.74 -8.16
C ALA A 40 -13.91 -14.54 -7.23
N VAL A 41 -12.63 -14.25 -7.00
CA VAL A 41 -12.20 -13.08 -6.22
C VAL A 41 -12.20 -11.86 -7.12
N SER A 42 -13.00 -10.85 -6.76
CA SER A 42 -12.98 -9.54 -7.41
C SER A 42 -11.71 -8.79 -7.07
N ILE A 43 -11.00 -8.30 -8.09
CA ILE A 43 -9.74 -7.58 -7.94
C ILE A 43 -10.03 -6.10 -8.11
N ASP A 44 -9.92 -5.33 -7.03
CA ASP A 44 -10.20 -3.89 -7.03
C ASP A 44 -8.94 -3.03 -7.19
N HIS A 45 -7.75 -3.57 -6.91
CA HIS A 45 -6.49 -2.87 -7.14
C HIS A 45 -5.29 -3.82 -7.21
N VAL A 46 -4.17 -3.30 -7.66
CA VAL A 46 -2.85 -3.96 -7.63
C VAL A 46 -1.87 -3.15 -6.80
N ASP A 47 -1.23 -3.84 -5.88
CA ASP A 47 -0.02 -3.38 -5.20
C ASP A 47 1.04 -4.49 -5.17
N SER A 48 2.12 -4.34 -4.40
CA SER A 48 3.09 -5.42 -4.25
C SER A 48 3.91 -5.31 -2.99
N HIS A 49 4.39 -6.46 -2.52
CA HIS A 49 5.38 -6.53 -1.46
C HIS A 49 6.62 -5.69 -1.80
N ARG A 50 7.08 -4.85 -0.84
CA ARG A 50 8.24 -3.95 -0.99
C ARG A 50 8.16 -2.99 -2.19
N HIS A 51 6.97 -2.67 -2.66
CA HIS A 51 6.72 -1.74 -3.77
C HIS A 51 7.43 -2.10 -5.09
N VAL A 52 7.69 -3.39 -5.36
CA VAL A 52 8.39 -3.83 -6.59
C VAL A 52 7.60 -3.48 -7.86
N HIS A 53 6.26 -3.34 -7.78
CA HIS A 53 5.43 -2.86 -8.87
C HIS A 53 5.81 -1.45 -9.36
N MET A 54 6.47 -0.64 -8.52
CA MET A 54 6.91 0.71 -8.89
C MET A 54 8.09 0.73 -9.87
N ILE A 55 8.82 -0.39 -10.03
CA ILE A 55 9.91 -0.50 -11.01
C ILE A 55 9.35 -0.30 -12.42
N PRO A 56 9.92 0.62 -13.24
CA PRO A 56 9.30 1.07 -14.50
C PRO A 56 8.85 -0.03 -15.44
N ALA A 57 9.69 -1.02 -15.70
CA ALA A 57 9.38 -2.12 -16.61
C ALA A 57 8.31 -3.05 -16.05
N ILE A 58 8.33 -3.29 -14.73
CA ILE A 58 7.32 -4.09 -14.03
C ILE A 58 5.99 -3.32 -13.99
N PHE A 59 6.05 -2.01 -13.75
CA PHE A 59 4.88 -1.15 -13.73
C PHE A 59 4.12 -1.17 -15.06
N ASP A 60 4.85 -1.08 -16.18
CA ASP A 60 4.26 -1.12 -17.51
C ASP A 60 3.57 -2.48 -17.79
N VAL A 61 4.14 -3.60 -17.32
CA VAL A 61 3.51 -4.94 -17.36
C VAL A 61 2.22 -4.96 -16.54
N ILE A 62 2.28 -4.48 -15.29
CA ILE A 62 1.13 -4.50 -14.39
C ILE A 62 -0.02 -3.63 -14.91
N VAL A 63 0.27 -2.44 -15.46
CA VAL A 63 -0.74 -1.57 -16.08
C VAL A 63 -1.44 -2.27 -17.23
N ARG A 64 -0.67 -2.98 -18.08
CA ARG A 64 -1.24 -3.75 -19.20
C ARG A 64 -2.14 -4.90 -18.72
N LEU A 65 -1.67 -5.67 -17.75
CA LEU A 65 -2.44 -6.78 -17.17
C LEU A 65 -3.66 -6.29 -16.39
N ALA A 66 -3.53 -5.23 -15.57
CA ALA A 66 -4.66 -4.64 -14.86
C ALA A 66 -5.79 -4.24 -15.82
N ARG A 67 -5.45 -3.60 -16.93
CA ARG A 67 -6.43 -3.29 -17.99
C ARG A 67 -7.04 -4.55 -18.63
N HIS A 68 -6.22 -5.54 -18.93
CA HIS A 68 -6.68 -6.80 -19.54
C HIS A 68 -7.66 -7.55 -18.63
N TYR A 69 -7.40 -7.57 -17.32
CA TYR A 69 -8.25 -8.25 -16.33
C TYR A 69 -9.34 -7.37 -15.73
N GLY A 70 -9.50 -6.13 -16.19
CA GLY A 70 -10.53 -5.22 -15.70
C GLY A 70 -10.30 -4.72 -14.26
N CYS A 71 -9.05 -4.76 -13.77
CA CYS A 71 -8.70 -4.22 -12.46
C CYS A 71 -8.70 -2.68 -12.51
N PRO A 72 -9.52 -1.98 -11.69
CA PRO A 72 -9.77 -0.55 -11.86
C PRO A 72 -8.67 0.34 -11.31
N ALA A 73 -7.79 -0.16 -10.44
CA ALA A 73 -6.86 0.69 -9.73
C ALA A 73 -5.47 0.08 -9.52
N ILE A 74 -4.47 0.94 -9.31
CA ILE A 74 -3.10 0.56 -8.97
C ILE A 74 -2.55 1.52 -7.93
N ARG A 75 -1.84 1.00 -6.91
CA ARG A 75 -1.14 1.83 -5.95
C ARG A 75 0.03 2.57 -6.61
N ILE A 76 0.11 3.89 -6.44
CA ILE A 76 1.30 4.67 -6.74
C ILE A 76 1.91 5.13 -5.42
N SER A 77 2.99 4.48 -5.01
CA SER A 77 3.64 4.69 -3.72
C SER A 77 4.35 6.03 -3.67
N HIS A 78 3.62 7.08 -3.28
CA HIS A 78 4.12 8.45 -3.14
C HIS A 78 3.72 9.04 -1.80
N GLU A 79 4.69 9.25 -0.91
CA GLU A 79 4.50 9.91 0.37
C GLU A 79 4.92 11.38 0.28
N PRO A 80 4.02 12.35 0.58
CA PRO A 80 4.36 13.78 0.50
C PRO A 80 5.34 14.19 1.60
N LEU A 81 6.16 15.20 1.33
CA LEU A 81 7.18 15.69 2.29
C LEU A 81 6.58 16.25 3.58
N ARG A 82 5.34 16.76 3.53
CA ARG A 82 4.67 17.28 4.75
C ARG A 82 4.44 16.22 5.82
N ALA A 83 4.32 14.93 5.44
CA ALA A 83 4.28 13.83 6.38
C ALA A 83 5.63 13.65 7.13
N VAL A 84 6.73 14.18 6.59
CA VAL A 84 8.05 14.18 7.25
C VAL A 84 8.08 15.13 8.44
N GLN A 85 7.31 16.21 8.44
CA GLN A 85 7.29 17.19 9.53
C GLN A 85 6.73 16.61 10.83
N ALA A 86 5.82 15.64 10.75
CA ALA A 86 5.34 14.90 11.91
C ALA A 86 6.40 13.93 12.49
N LEU A 87 7.47 13.66 11.73
CA LEU A 87 8.56 12.76 12.11
C LEU A 87 9.76 13.50 12.77
N THR A 88 9.65 14.78 13.02
CA THR A 88 10.75 15.61 13.56
C THR A 88 11.07 15.40 15.05
N ARG A 89 10.54 14.33 15.65
CA ARG A 89 10.95 13.91 17.00
C ARG A 89 12.34 13.26 16.91
N PRO A 90 13.33 13.67 17.76
CA PRO A 90 14.70 13.14 17.72
C PRO A 90 14.79 11.61 17.75
N SER A 91 13.90 10.95 18.47
CA SER A 91 13.78 9.48 18.55
C SER A 91 13.44 8.80 17.20
N GLN A 92 13.04 9.55 16.19
CA GLN A 92 12.62 9.04 14.89
C GLN A 92 13.68 9.19 13.78
N LEU A 93 14.78 9.92 14.08
CA LEU A 93 15.87 10.14 13.12
C LEU A 93 16.45 8.85 12.52
N PRO A 94 16.68 7.75 13.28
CA PRO A 94 17.19 6.50 12.69
C PRO A 94 16.18 5.86 11.71
N LEU A 95 14.88 5.94 12.00
CA LEU A 95 13.84 5.41 11.13
C LEU A 95 13.76 6.20 9.82
N LEU A 96 13.88 7.53 9.91
CA LEU A 96 13.96 8.42 8.75
C LEU A 96 15.18 8.12 7.90
N ALA A 97 16.37 8.06 8.50
CA ALA A 97 17.62 7.78 7.79
C ALA A 97 17.53 6.49 6.98
N ASN A 98 16.93 5.43 7.56
CA ASN A 98 16.77 4.14 6.90
C ASN A 98 15.75 4.14 5.76
N ASN A 99 14.66 4.89 5.89
CA ASN A 99 13.54 4.85 4.93
C ASN A 99 13.54 6.01 3.92
N LEU A 100 14.29 7.09 4.18
CA LEU A 100 14.35 8.26 3.30
C LEU A 100 14.86 7.93 1.90
N PRO A 101 15.94 7.14 1.69
CA PRO A 101 16.38 6.76 0.34
C PRO A 101 15.29 6.00 -0.43
N LYS A 102 14.61 5.06 0.23
CA LYS A 102 13.47 4.34 -0.34
C LYS A 102 12.36 5.31 -0.76
N LYS A 103 12.00 6.24 0.11
CA LYS A 103 10.97 7.26 -0.16
C LYS A 103 11.34 8.13 -1.37
N VAL A 104 12.58 8.60 -1.45
CA VAL A 104 13.06 9.43 -2.57
C VAL A 104 12.93 8.66 -3.89
N VAL A 105 13.45 7.43 -3.94
CA VAL A 105 13.34 6.57 -5.13
C VAL A 105 11.88 6.36 -5.53
N LEU A 106 11.02 5.99 -4.59
CA LEU A 106 9.60 5.78 -4.89
C LEU A 106 8.91 7.06 -5.37
N SER A 107 9.26 8.23 -4.84
CA SER A 107 8.71 9.51 -5.29
C SER A 107 9.12 9.85 -6.73
N LEU A 108 10.37 9.60 -7.10
CA LEU A 108 10.83 9.78 -8.48
C LEU A 108 10.11 8.82 -9.45
N LEU A 109 9.98 7.56 -9.05
CA LEU A 109 9.25 6.56 -9.83
C LEU A 109 7.76 6.91 -9.95
N ALA A 110 7.17 7.49 -8.92
CA ALA A 110 5.77 7.92 -8.94
C ALA A 110 5.51 9.00 -9.99
N LEU A 111 6.44 9.96 -10.18
CA LEU A 111 6.32 11.00 -11.21
C LEU A 111 6.21 10.39 -12.62
N ARG A 112 7.03 9.38 -12.92
CA ARG A 112 6.96 8.64 -14.19
C ARG A 112 5.66 7.82 -14.29
N ASN A 113 5.37 7.05 -13.25
CA ASN A 113 4.31 6.04 -13.27
C ASN A 113 2.91 6.67 -13.35
N ARG A 114 2.68 7.83 -12.72
CA ARG A 114 1.41 8.58 -12.85
C ARG A 114 1.04 8.90 -14.29
N ARG A 115 2.03 9.17 -15.14
CA ARG A 115 1.80 9.45 -16.56
C ARG A 115 1.40 8.21 -17.38
N ARG A 116 1.57 7.01 -16.81
CA ARG A 116 1.29 5.72 -17.47
C ARG A 116 -0.09 5.15 -17.12
N THR A 117 -0.80 5.77 -16.18
CA THR A 117 -2.09 5.28 -15.65
C THR A 117 -3.25 6.27 -15.82
N PRO A 118 -3.48 6.88 -16.99
CA PRO A 118 -4.53 7.88 -17.14
C PRO A 118 -5.94 7.32 -16.86
N CYS A 119 -6.14 6.01 -17.04
CA CYS A 119 -7.44 5.33 -16.90
C CYS A 119 -7.55 4.43 -15.66
N LEU A 120 -6.55 4.41 -14.78
CA LEU A 120 -6.58 3.59 -13.55
C LEU A 120 -6.66 4.49 -12.32
N GLY A 121 -7.53 4.12 -11.37
CA GLY A 121 -7.61 4.74 -10.07
C GLY A 121 -6.28 4.63 -9.31
N SER A 122 -5.92 5.63 -8.52
CA SER A 122 -4.76 5.59 -7.65
C SER A 122 -4.93 6.59 -6.51
N PRO A 123 -4.53 6.25 -5.28
CA PRO A 123 -4.50 7.22 -4.22
C PRO A 123 -3.54 8.36 -4.60
N SER A 124 -3.96 9.60 -4.29
CA SER A 124 -3.14 10.77 -4.53
C SER A 124 -1.90 10.79 -3.64
N ARG A 125 -2.00 10.19 -2.45
CA ARG A 125 -0.97 10.15 -1.43
C ARG A 125 -0.96 8.78 -0.74
N VAL A 126 0.23 8.35 -0.34
CA VAL A 126 0.41 7.09 0.41
C VAL A 126 1.28 7.40 1.62
N TYR A 127 0.76 7.22 2.81
CA TYR A 127 1.46 7.42 4.08
C TYR A 127 1.95 6.08 4.64
N GLY A 128 2.98 6.11 5.48
CA GLY A 128 3.53 4.92 6.14
C GLY A 128 4.73 4.30 5.41
N ILE A 129 5.24 4.90 4.34
CA ILE A 129 6.50 4.46 3.71
C ILE A 129 7.68 4.79 4.63
N LEU A 130 7.72 6.01 5.17
CA LEU A 130 8.74 6.46 6.11
C LEU A 130 8.59 5.79 7.47
N GLY A 131 7.34 5.57 7.92
CA GLY A 131 7.01 4.87 9.15
C GLY A 131 6.95 3.36 9.04
N SER A 132 7.37 2.77 7.91
CA SER A 132 7.18 1.34 7.62
C SER A 132 7.68 0.43 8.76
N GLY A 133 6.78 -0.41 9.26
CA GLY A 133 7.02 -1.33 10.38
C GLY A 133 6.99 -0.66 11.76
N LYS A 134 6.55 0.60 11.87
CA LYS A 134 6.42 1.35 13.14
C LYS A 134 5.27 2.37 13.10
N MET A 135 4.15 2.02 12.49
CA MET A 135 2.96 2.87 12.41
C MET A 135 2.15 2.79 13.72
N ASP A 136 2.67 3.41 14.78
CA ASP A 136 1.97 3.58 16.06
C ASP A 136 0.76 4.53 15.93
N LEU A 137 -0.05 4.63 17.00
CA LEU A 137 -1.26 5.46 17.02
C LEU A 137 -0.97 6.92 16.63
N GLY A 138 0.13 7.50 17.13
CA GLY A 138 0.49 8.88 16.81
C GLY A 138 0.69 9.08 15.30
N ARG A 139 1.44 8.18 14.65
CA ARG A 139 1.69 8.24 13.19
C ARG A 139 0.43 7.98 12.37
N VAL A 140 -0.44 7.08 12.82
CA VAL A 140 -1.74 6.84 12.16
C VAL A 140 -2.59 8.10 12.24
N VAL A 141 -2.70 8.73 13.41
CA VAL A 141 -3.44 9.99 13.59
C VAL A 141 -2.84 11.12 12.75
N ASP A 142 -1.52 11.28 12.75
CA ASP A 142 -0.82 12.29 11.94
C ASP A 142 -1.10 12.07 10.43
N ALA A 143 -1.10 10.82 9.97
CA ALA A 143 -1.40 10.48 8.58
C ALA A 143 -2.85 10.80 8.21
N ILE A 144 -3.82 10.51 9.10
CA ILE A 144 -5.23 10.85 8.93
C ILE A 144 -5.39 12.37 8.80
N GLN A 145 -4.77 13.15 9.69
CA GLN A 145 -4.83 14.61 9.65
C GLN A 145 -4.18 15.18 8.38
N ALA A 146 -3.08 14.57 7.91
CA ALA A 146 -2.38 14.99 6.71
C ALA A 146 -3.09 14.60 5.40
N ALA A 147 -4.04 13.65 5.44
CA ALA A 147 -4.78 13.20 4.27
C ALA A 147 -5.61 14.34 3.64
N GLY A 148 -6.25 15.18 4.46
CA GLY A 148 -7.10 16.27 4.00
C GLY A 148 -8.24 15.77 3.10
N SER A 149 -8.58 16.52 2.06
CA SER A 149 -9.62 16.16 1.10
C SER A 149 -9.17 15.21 -0.01
N ALA A 150 -7.87 14.87 -0.07
CA ALA A 150 -7.35 14.01 -1.13
C ALA A 150 -7.52 12.52 -0.77
N ALA A 151 -7.90 11.69 -1.75
CA ALA A 151 -7.89 10.25 -1.61
C ALA A 151 -6.48 9.78 -1.22
N SER A 152 -6.37 9.18 -0.03
CA SER A 152 -5.11 8.83 0.59
C SER A 152 -5.13 7.43 1.13
N GLU A 153 -3.99 6.77 1.14
CA GLU A 153 -3.81 5.44 1.70
C GLU A 153 -2.81 5.49 2.85
N ILE A 154 -3.09 4.75 3.91
CA ILE A 154 -2.17 4.56 5.04
C ILE A 154 -1.72 3.10 5.04
N ILE A 155 -0.42 2.87 4.81
CA ILE A 155 0.18 1.53 4.84
C ILE A 155 0.51 1.17 6.27
N THR A 156 -0.03 0.05 6.72
CA THR A 156 0.27 -0.57 8.01
C THR A 156 0.51 -2.07 7.82
N HIS A 157 1.15 -2.69 8.81
CA HIS A 157 1.48 -4.12 8.78
C HIS A 157 1.02 -4.80 10.08
N PRO A 158 -0.27 -4.71 10.43
CA PRO A 158 -0.79 -5.27 11.67
C PRO A 158 -0.64 -6.78 11.70
N GLY A 159 -0.51 -7.35 12.91
CA GLY A 159 -0.48 -8.80 13.09
C GLY A 159 0.03 -9.20 14.46
N GLY A 160 -0.26 -10.45 14.83
CA GLY A 160 0.32 -11.10 16.01
C GLY A 160 1.72 -11.65 15.73
N CYS A 161 2.43 -12.00 16.81
CA CYS A 161 3.62 -12.83 16.72
C CYS A 161 3.18 -14.29 16.60
N ASP A 162 3.46 -14.92 15.47
CA ASP A 162 3.28 -16.35 15.30
C ASP A 162 4.60 -17.05 15.61
N PRO A 163 4.67 -17.90 16.65
CA PRO A 163 5.87 -18.66 16.98
C PRO A 163 6.21 -19.74 15.95
N ASP A 164 5.20 -20.25 15.24
CA ASP A 164 5.31 -21.40 14.33
C ASP A 164 5.56 -20.99 12.87
N LEU A 165 6.16 -19.81 12.66
CA LEU A 165 6.52 -19.36 11.32
C LEU A 165 7.42 -20.37 10.61
N ASP A 166 6.91 -20.87 9.50
CA ASP A 166 7.54 -21.86 8.64
C ASP A 166 8.99 -21.51 8.27
N GLY A 167 9.87 -22.50 8.36
CA GLY A 167 11.27 -22.40 7.95
C GLY A 167 11.50 -22.04 6.48
N THR A 168 10.43 -22.01 5.65
CA THR A 168 10.49 -21.65 4.23
C THR A 168 10.73 -20.14 3.99
N LEU A 169 10.46 -19.29 4.99
CA LEU A 169 10.62 -17.85 4.90
C LEU A 169 12.09 -17.40 4.97
N SER A 170 12.42 -16.31 4.30
CA SER A 170 13.73 -15.67 4.44
C SER A 170 13.95 -15.19 5.88
N ARG A 171 15.23 -15.08 6.32
CA ARG A 171 15.56 -14.54 7.64
C ARG A 171 14.93 -13.17 7.88
N THR A 172 14.98 -12.30 6.86
CA THR A 172 14.43 -10.94 6.93
C THR A 172 12.90 -10.96 7.07
N ASP A 173 12.22 -11.83 6.33
CA ASP A 173 10.76 -11.91 6.40
C ASP A 173 10.30 -12.50 7.74
N ARG A 174 11.00 -13.51 8.25
CA ARG A 174 10.75 -14.04 9.62
C ARG A 174 10.95 -12.98 10.70
N GLN A 175 12.04 -12.19 10.62
CA GLN A 175 12.30 -11.10 11.56
C GLN A 175 11.20 -10.04 11.50
N PHE A 176 10.73 -9.69 10.31
CA PHE A 176 9.62 -8.76 10.14
C PHE A 176 8.31 -9.31 10.71
N LEU A 177 7.96 -10.56 10.40
CA LEU A 177 6.73 -11.19 10.88
C LEU A 177 6.71 -11.42 12.39
N ARG A 178 7.88 -11.59 13.02
CA ARG A 178 8.05 -11.70 14.47
C ARG A 178 8.19 -10.34 15.17
N SER A 179 8.15 -9.25 14.44
CA SER A 179 8.32 -7.92 15.04
C SER A 179 7.14 -7.58 15.97
N PRO A 180 7.42 -7.18 17.23
CA PRO A 180 6.38 -6.74 18.17
C PRO A 180 5.67 -5.46 17.67
N ASN A 181 6.30 -4.70 16.78
CA ASN A 181 5.69 -3.51 16.19
C ASN A 181 4.40 -3.81 15.43
N ARG A 182 4.22 -5.05 14.93
CA ARG A 182 2.99 -5.45 14.25
C ARG A 182 1.78 -5.47 15.19
N GLY A 183 1.99 -5.87 16.46
CA GLY A 183 0.98 -5.75 17.51
C GLY A 183 0.66 -4.28 17.81
N ILE A 184 1.69 -3.43 17.92
CA ILE A 184 1.51 -1.98 18.12
C ILE A 184 0.72 -1.35 16.96
N GLU A 185 1.00 -1.75 15.71
CA GLU A 185 0.23 -1.28 14.54
C GLU A 185 -1.22 -1.79 14.57
N PHE A 186 -1.46 -3.01 15.02
CA PHE A 186 -2.81 -3.54 15.21
C PHE A 186 -3.57 -2.73 16.27
N GLU A 187 -2.98 -2.52 17.44
CA GLU A 187 -3.57 -1.71 18.52
C GLU A 187 -3.85 -0.27 18.06
N ALA A 188 -2.98 0.32 17.24
CA ALA A 188 -3.19 1.65 16.69
C ALA A 188 -4.45 1.72 15.81
N LEU A 189 -4.70 0.70 14.99
CA LEU A 189 -5.84 0.65 14.07
C LEU A 189 -7.18 0.42 14.79
N VAL A 190 -7.20 -0.37 15.87
CA VAL A 190 -8.41 -0.63 16.64
C VAL A 190 -8.67 0.42 17.74
N ASN A 191 -7.75 1.36 17.92
CA ASN A 191 -7.84 2.38 18.96
C ASN A 191 -8.96 3.38 18.67
N PRO A 192 -9.86 3.68 19.65
CA PRO A 192 -10.93 4.67 19.46
C PRO A 192 -10.44 6.06 19.04
N HIS A 193 -9.21 6.46 19.43
CA HIS A 193 -8.65 7.75 19.04
C HIS A 193 -8.33 7.83 17.54
N ALA A 194 -7.97 6.71 16.88
CA ALA A 194 -7.81 6.69 15.43
C ALA A 194 -9.16 6.93 14.74
N ARG A 195 -10.24 6.33 15.24
CA ARG A 195 -11.61 6.58 14.74
C ARG A 195 -12.01 8.03 14.96
N ALA A 196 -11.82 8.55 16.14
CA ALA A 196 -12.12 9.95 16.45
C ALA A 196 -11.27 10.93 15.60
N ALA A 197 -10.06 10.55 15.19
CA ALA A 197 -9.25 11.35 14.27
C ALA A 197 -9.85 11.42 12.86
N LEU A 198 -10.41 10.32 12.33
CA LEU A 198 -11.16 10.33 11.07
C LEU A 198 -12.36 11.26 11.13
N ASP A 199 -13.13 11.17 12.20
CA ASP A 199 -14.33 12.01 12.40
C ASP A 199 -13.95 13.50 12.49
N ARG A 200 -12.90 13.85 13.25
CA ARG A 200 -12.40 15.23 13.38
C ARG A 200 -11.83 15.79 12.08
N ALA A 201 -11.17 14.95 11.29
CA ALA A 201 -10.61 15.33 10.00
C ALA A 201 -11.67 15.35 8.88
N ASN A 202 -12.90 14.94 9.17
CA ASN A 202 -13.99 14.74 8.20
C ASN A 202 -13.53 13.82 7.03
N VAL A 203 -12.82 12.74 7.37
CA VAL A 203 -12.29 11.75 6.42
C VAL A 203 -13.06 10.45 6.59
N ALA A 204 -13.56 9.89 5.49
CA ALA A 204 -14.23 8.60 5.46
C ALA A 204 -13.30 7.52 4.89
N PRO A 205 -13.30 6.31 5.48
CA PRO A 205 -12.70 5.14 4.84
C PRO A 205 -13.37 4.86 3.49
N ALA A 206 -12.55 4.55 2.48
CA ALA A 206 -12.99 4.26 1.12
C ALA A 206 -12.33 2.98 0.60
N ARG A 207 -12.87 2.42 -0.47
CA ARG A 207 -12.27 1.28 -1.19
C ARG A 207 -11.60 1.77 -2.47
N TYR A 208 -10.67 0.97 -2.99
CA TYR A 208 -9.98 1.30 -4.24
C TYR A 208 -10.94 1.43 -5.44
N GLN A 209 -12.00 0.65 -5.48
CA GLN A 209 -13.04 0.77 -6.52
C GLN A 209 -13.70 2.15 -6.55
N ASP A 210 -13.77 2.84 -5.41
CA ASP A 210 -14.36 4.16 -5.28
C ASP A 210 -13.46 5.26 -5.89
N LEU A 211 -12.15 4.97 -6.12
CA LEU A 211 -11.19 5.90 -6.72
C LEU A 211 -11.39 6.07 -8.24
N GLY A 212 -11.97 5.09 -8.93
CA GLY A 212 -12.29 5.15 -10.36
C GLY A 212 -13.44 6.11 -10.65
N ALA A 213 -14.49 6.02 -9.84
CA ALA A 213 -15.68 6.89 -9.96
C ALA A 213 -15.38 8.36 -9.67
N ALA A 214 -14.38 8.67 -8.83
CA ALA A 214 -14.00 10.04 -8.50
C ALA A 214 -13.30 10.81 -9.63
N ARG A 215 -12.83 10.13 -10.70
CA ARG A 215 -12.25 10.81 -11.88
C ARG A 215 -13.29 11.38 -12.83
N ASP A 216 -14.45 10.73 -12.92
CA ASP A 216 -15.58 11.22 -13.72
C ASP A 216 -16.37 12.31 -12.98
N ALA A 217 -16.15 12.44 -11.65
CA ALA A 217 -16.83 13.38 -10.75
C ALA A 217 -15.97 14.60 -10.34
N VAL A 218 -14.83 14.87 -10.98
CA VAL A 218 -14.01 16.06 -10.69
C VAL A 218 -14.76 17.35 -11.07
N ASP A 219 -15.80 17.28 -11.91
CA ASP A 219 -16.68 18.41 -12.17
C ASP A 219 -17.90 18.49 -11.25
N ASP A 220 -18.15 17.49 -10.37
CA ASP A 220 -19.36 17.44 -9.51
C ASP A 220 -19.07 17.06 -8.04
N LEU A 221 -18.00 17.59 -7.46
CA LEU A 221 -17.67 17.36 -6.04
C LEU A 221 -18.57 18.18 -5.11
N ARG A 222 -19.86 17.84 -5.06
CA ARG A 222 -20.70 18.09 -3.88
C ARG A 222 -21.39 16.79 -3.48
N VAL A 223 -20.95 16.27 -2.32
CA VAL A 223 -21.65 15.25 -1.50
C VAL A 223 -21.49 13.78 -1.95
N ALA A 224 -20.45 13.14 -1.47
CA ALA A 224 -20.47 11.68 -1.32
C ALA A 224 -21.47 11.28 -0.21
N PRO A 225 -22.35 10.28 -0.41
CA PRO A 225 -23.27 9.83 0.64
C PRO A 225 -22.50 9.26 1.82
N ARG A 226 -22.86 9.70 3.05
CA ARG A 226 -22.34 9.13 4.29
C ARG A 226 -22.61 7.62 4.32
N ILE A 227 -21.56 6.81 4.28
CA ILE A 227 -21.68 5.38 4.55
C ILE A 227 -21.95 5.23 6.06
N THR A 228 -23.19 4.95 6.42
CA THR A 228 -23.56 4.61 7.80
C THR A 228 -23.17 3.16 8.07
N TRP A 229 -22.15 2.95 8.87
CA TRP A 229 -21.78 1.64 9.37
C TRP A 229 -22.80 1.18 10.40
N LYS A 230 -23.68 0.24 10.03
CA LYS A 230 -24.35 -0.59 11.04
C LYS A 230 -23.29 -1.46 11.68
N SER A 231 -23.19 -1.40 13.01
CA SER A 231 -22.25 -2.18 13.82
C SER A 231 -22.36 -3.67 13.47
N ALA A 232 -21.41 -4.19 12.70
CA ALA A 232 -21.22 -5.62 12.59
C ALA A 232 -20.73 -6.12 13.95
N ARG A 233 -21.54 -6.91 14.63
CA ARG A 233 -21.13 -7.63 15.84
C ARG A 233 -20.01 -8.56 15.45
N ILE A 234 -18.80 -8.30 15.95
CA ILE A 234 -17.68 -9.23 15.85
C ILE A 234 -18.09 -10.47 16.65
N GLY A 235 -18.42 -11.55 15.94
CA GLY A 235 -18.64 -12.86 16.56
C GLY A 235 -17.40 -13.28 17.32
N LYS A 236 -17.58 -13.80 18.54
CA LYS A 236 -16.50 -14.37 19.34
C LYS A 236 -15.81 -15.47 18.53
N LEU A 237 -14.51 -15.33 18.31
CA LEU A 237 -13.66 -16.41 17.79
C LEU A 237 -13.75 -17.60 18.77
N PRO A 238 -13.88 -18.85 18.28
CA PRO A 238 -13.79 -20.02 19.13
C PRO A 238 -12.38 -20.16 19.72
N ARG A 239 -12.33 -20.65 20.96
CA ARG A 239 -11.09 -20.93 21.71
C ARG A 239 -10.34 -22.10 21.11
#